data_596a87de148b9f86319fae3d97dc5213
#
_entry.id   596a87de148b9f86319fae3d97dc5213
#
_cell.length_a   1.000
_cell.length_b   1.000
_cell.length_c   1.000
_cell.angle_alpha   90.00
_cell.angle_beta   90.00
_cell.angle_gamma   90.00
#
_symmetry.space_group_name_H-M   'P 1'
#
loop_
_entity.id
_entity.type
_entity.pdbx_description
1 polymer ?
#
loop_
_entity_poly.entity_id
_entity_poly.type
_entity_poly.pdbx_seq_one_letter_code
_entity_poly.pdbx_strand_id
1 'polypeptide(L)'
;VEQDGCINLMKGGIEAANRVTTVSPTYAQELRYAYFAHGMESVMELNAQKLHGVLNGIDMVRYDPATDPGISNHYSVSRMTGKARNKEKLQQKLGLAPEPGVPIIASHKGLDLVCRVFDQIMDLNCQFVVLGSGDWNYEQFFEGKLAQYPGRMALYRGYSEELAMEIYAGADMLLMPSKSEPCGLSQMIAMRYGTVP
;
A
#
# COMPACT_ATOMS: atom_id res chain seq x y z
N VAL A 1 0.77 -12.06 31.91
CA VAL A 1 1.72 -12.46 30.84
C VAL A 1 1.32 -13.80 30.21
N GLU A 2 0.60 -14.64 30.97
CA GLU A 2 0.03 -15.89 30.46
C GLU A 2 -1.22 -15.60 29.60
N GLN A 3 -1.34 -16.28 28.47
CA GLN A 3 -2.50 -16.28 27.61
C GLN A 3 -2.60 -17.63 26.90
N ASP A 4 -3.75 -18.30 27.03
CA ASP A 4 -4.04 -19.59 26.39
C ASP A 4 -2.97 -20.68 26.67
N GLY A 5 -2.44 -20.72 27.90
CA GLY A 5 -1.40 -21.67 28.33
C GLY A 5 0.02 -21.34 27.85
N CYS A 6 0.20 -20.18 27.17
CA CYS A 6 1.49 -19.70 26.63
C CYS A 6 1.91 -18.39 27.29
N ILE A 7 3.22 -18.08 27.23
CA ILE A 7 3.74 -16.77 27.61
C ILE A 7 3.57 -15.82 26.44
N ASN A 8 2.76 -14.78 26.63
CA ASN A 8 2.59 -13.70 25.67
C ASN A 8 3.32 -12.44 26.15
N LEU A 9 4.48 -12.16 25.54
CA LEU A 9 5.32 -11.02 25.90
C LEU A 9 4.66 -9.68 25.54
N MET A 10 3.87 -9.63 24.48
CA MET A 10 3.14 -8.40 24.08
C MET A 10 2.11 -8.04 25.15
N LYS A 11 1.32 -9.01 25.63
CA LYS A 11 0.39 -8.83 26.76
C LYS A 11 1.14 -8.28 27.98
N GLY A 12 2.26 -8.90 28.34
CA GLY A 12 3.08 -8.45 29.47
C GLY A 12 3.58 -7.01 29.31
N GLY A 13 4.03 -6.64 28.12
CA GLY A 13 4.45 -5.28 27.81
C GLY A 13 3.30 -4.26 27.90
N ILE A 14 2.13 -4.58 27.36
CA ILE A 14 0.94 -3.74 27.43
C ILE A 14 0.49 -3.54 28.88
N GLU A 15 0.42 -4.61 29.68
CA GLU A 15 -0.01 -4.55 31.06
C GLU A 15 0.95 -3.71 31.93
N ALA A 16 2.27 -3.86 31.72
CA ALA A 16 3.30 -3.17 32.51
C ALA A 16 3.52 -1.71 32.07
N ALA A 17 3.17 -1.34 30.85
CA ALA A 17 3.40 0.01 30.33
C ALA A 17 2.48 1.05 30.96
N ASN A 18 2.99 2.26 31.20
CA ASN A 18 2.20 3.42 31.65
C ASN A 18 1.33 3.99 30.52
N ARG A 19 1.79 3.89 29.27
CA ARG A 19 1.09 4.31 28.05
C ARG A 19 1.38 3.30 26.95
N VAL A 20 0.38 3.05 26.13
CA VAL A 20 0.46 2.20 24.94
C VAL A 20 0.05 3.05 23.75
N THR A 21 0.86 3.07 22.71
CA THR A 21 0.55 3.86 21.50
C THR A 21 0.40 2.96 20.29
N THR A 22 -0.49 3.37 19.40
CA THR A 22 -0.64 2.79 18.07
C THR A 22 -0.71 3.90 17.01
N VAL A 23 -0.78 3.53 15.74
CA VAL A 23 -0.50 4.42 14.60
C VAL A 23 -1.69 5.24 14.12
N SER A 24 -2.86 5.12 14.74
CA SER A 24 -3.98 6.04 14.51
C SER A 24 -5.01 5.99 15.64
N PRO A 25 -5.77 7.08 15.89
CA PRO A 25 -6.88 7.10 16.85
C PRO A 25 -7.96 6.06 16.50
N THR A 26 -8.30 5.92 15.22
CA THR A 26 -9.27 4.94 14.74
C THR A 26 -8.77 3.52 15.01
N TYR A 27 -7.52 3.21 14.69
CA TYR A 27 -6.94 1.90 14.93
C TYR A 27 -6.84 1.57 16.44
N ALA A 28 -6.63 2.57 17.30
CA ALA A 28 -6.69 2.38 18.74
C ALA A 28 -8.08 1.90 19.21
N GLN A 29 -9.15 2.35 18.57
CA GLN A 29 -10.50 1.84 18.83
C GLN A 29 -10.71 0.44 18.22
N GLU A 30 -10.27 0.23 16.98
CA GLU A 30 -10.38 -1.04 16.25
C GLU A 30 -9.70 -2.19 17.00
N LEU A 31 -8.53 -1.96 17.62
CA LEU A 31 -7.80 -2.96 18.42
C LEU A 31 -8.59 -3.51 19.63
N ARG A 32 -9.70 -2.90 19.99
CA ARG A 32 -10.60 -3.39 21.05
C ARG A 32 -11.62 -4.41 20.54
N TYR A 33 -11.67 -4.68 19.24
CA TYR A 33 -12.57 -5.64 18.62
C TYR A 33 -11.81 -6.85 18.09
N ALA A 34 -12.40 -8.03 18.26
CA ALA A 34 -11.79 -9.31 17.89
C ALA A 34 -11.27 -9.37 16.44
N TYR A 35 -11.99 -8.73 15.50
CA TYR A 35 -11.60 -8.71 14.08
C TYR A 35 -10.22 -8.08 13.84
N PHE A 36 -9.85 -7.07 14.62
CA PHE A 36 -8.59 -6.32 14.43
C PHE A 36 -7.51 -6.67 15.47
N ALA A 37 -7.91 -7.24 16.60
CA ALA A 37 -7.02 -7.45 17.75
C ALA A 37 -6.22 -8.77 17.69
N HIS A 38 -6.53 -9.66 16.74
CA HIS A 38 -5.84 -10.95 16.60
C HIS A 38 -5.74 -11.75 17.90
N GLY A 39 -6.85 -11.82 18.68
CA GLY A 39 -6.91 -12.50 19.97
C GLY A 39 -6.44 -11.68 21.17
N MET A 40 -6.12 -10.40 20.98
CA MET A 40 -5.70 -9.48 22.05
C MET A 40 -6.80 -8.50 22.49
N GLU A 41 -8.04 -8.62 22.00
CA GLU A 41 -9.14 -7.68 22.24
C GLU A 41 -9.41 -7.47 23.73
N SER A 42 -9.42 -8.52 24.53
CA SER A 42 -9.63 -8.43 25.98
C SER A 42 -8.50 -7.66 26.67
N VAL A 43 -7.26 -7.86 26.24
CA VAL A 43 -6.09 -7.15 26.76
C VAL A 43 -6.18 -5.67 26.39
N MET A 44 -6.55 -5.35 25.15
CA MET A 44 -6.70 -3.98 24.67
C MET A 44 -7.85 -3.26 25.38
N GLU A 45 -8.99 -3.93 25.58
CA GLU A 45 -10.15 -3.37 26.30
C GLU A 45 -9.83 -3.07 27.75
N LEU A 46 -9.20 -4.02 28.49
CA LEU A 46 -8.79 -3.82 29.87
C LEU A 46 -7.77 -2.69 30.04
N ASN A 47 -7.02 -2.37 29.01
CA ASN A 47 -6.00 -1.32 29.01
C ASN A 47 -6.41 -0.09 28.17
N ALA A 48 -7.68 0.05 27.80
CA ALA A 48 -8.17 1.10 26.91
C ALA A 48 -7.83 2.53 27.37
N GLN A 49 -7.81 2.78 28.69
CA GLN A 49 -7.50 4.10 29.26
C GLN A 49 -6.06 4.55 29.05
N LYS A 50 -5.14 3.63 28.72
CA LYS A 50 -3.73 3.95 28.41
C LYS A 50 -3.36 3.72 26.95
N LEU A 51 -4.32 3.26 26.13
CA LEU A 51 -4.16 3.06 24.69
C LEU A 51 -4.47 4.33 23.92
N HIS A 52 -3.51 4.85 23.20
CA HIS A 52 -3.63 6.10 22.44
C HIS A 52 -3.19 5.90 20.98
N GLY A 53 -3.94 6.48 20.06
CA GLY A 53 -3.57 6.55 18.64
C GLY A 53 -2.83 7.83 18.32
N VAL A 54 -1.68 7.70 17.66
CA VAL A 54 -0.90 8.83 17.15
C VAL A 54 -0.71 8.61 15.65
N LEU A 55 -1.24 9.53 14.83
CA LEU A 55 -1.10 9.42 13.38
C LEU A 55 0.36 9.51 12.97
N ASN A 56 0.79 8.59 12.12
CA ASN A 56 2.06 8.71 11.43
C ASN A 56 2.01 9.82 10.39
N GLY A 57 3.13 10.50 10.20
CA GLY A 57 3.39 11.33 9.04
C GLY A 57 4.30 10.62 8.03
N ILE A 58 4.59 11.30 6.95
CA ILE A 58 5.66 10.92 6.01
C ILE A 58 6.79 11.92 6.07
N ASP A 59 8.00 11.47 5.78
CA ASP A 59 9.15 12.35 5.64
C ASP A 59 9.02 13.16 4.34
N MET A 60 8.68 14.44 4.48
CA MET A 60 8.42 15.34 3.35
C MET A 60 9.67 15.71 2.56
N VAL A 61 10.88 15.47 3.12
CA VAL A 61 12.14 15.67 2.42
C VAL A 61 12.48 14.44 1.58
N ARG A 62 12.35 13.25 2.18
CA ARG A 62 12.58 11.98 1.48
C ARG A 62 11.56 11.76 0.35
N TYR A 63 10.28 12.02 0.62
CA TYR A 63 9.18 11.81 -0.33
C TYR A 63 8.81 13.13 -1.02
N ASP A 64 9.77 13.70 -1.77
CA ASP A 64 9.55 14.91 -2.55
C ASP A 64 9.82 14.67 -4.04
N PRO A 65 8.80 14.66 -4.92
CA PRO A 65 8.99 14.44 -6.34
C PRO A 65 9.84 15.52 -7.04
N ALA A 66 10.12 16.63 -6.36
CA ALA A 66 11.01 17.67 -6.90
C ALA A 66 12.49 17.34 -6.71
N THR A 67 12.84 16.49 -5.73
CA THR A 67 14.23 16.22 -5.34
C THR A 67 14.56 14.74 -5.15
N ASP A 68 13.56 13.85 -5.24
CA ASP A 68 13.74 12.41 -5.02
C ASP A 68 14.72 11.80 -6.05
N PRO A 69 15.87 11.27 -5.62
CA PRO A 69 16.84 10.65 -6.52
C PRO A 69 16.36 9.31 -7.10
N GLY A 70 15.31 8.69 -6.53
CA GLY A 70 14.73 7.41 -6.98
C GLY A 70 13.84 7.54 -8.22
N ILE A 71 13.55 8.77 -8.69
CA ILE A 71 12.73 8.98 -9.88
C ILE A 71 13.52 9.65 -11.02
N SER A 72 13.20 9.27 -12.23
CA SER A 72 13.96 9.72 -13.40
C SER A 72 13.68 11.16 -13.80
N ASN A 73 12.48 11.67 -13.55
CA ASN A 73 12.07 13.03 -13.93
C ASN A 73 11.43 13.73 -12.75
N HIS A 74 12.09 14.76 -12.26
CA HIS A 74 11.57 15.56 -11.16
C HIS A 74 10.38 16.41 -11.59
N TYR A 75 9.43 16.63 -10.69
CA TYR A 75 8.25 17.44 -10.94
C TYR A 75 7.71 18.07 -9.65
N SER A 76 6.81 19.01 -9.80
CA SER A 76 6.12 19.67 -8.69
C SER A 76 4.68 19.98 -9.09
N VAL A 77 3.84 20.40 -8.12
CA VAL A 77 2.45 20.80 -8.37
C VAL A 77 2.32 21.84 -9.48
N SER A 78 3.29 22.77 -9.58
CA SER A 78 3.29 23.81 -10.61
C SER A 78 3.81 23.33 -11.98
N ARG A 79 4.46 22.16 -12.04
CA ARG A 79 5.05 21.62 -13.27
C ARG A 79 5.00 20.10 -13.29
N MET A 80 3.87 19.55 -13.75
CA MET A 80 3.56 18.12 -13.76
C MET A 80 4.12 17.33 -14.96
N THR A 81 4.83 17.96 -15.88
CA THR A 81 5.40 17.28 -17.07
C THR A 81 6.35 16.14 -16.73
N GLY A 82 7.05 16.23 -15.59
CA GLY A 82 7.92 15.16 -15.10
C GLY A 82 7.13 13.90 -14.74
N LYS A 83 5.92 14.03 -14.17
CA LYS A 83 5.06 12.88 -13.85
C LYS A 83 4.66 12.12 -15.14
N ALA A 84 4.28 12.82 -16.19
CA ALA A 84 3.95 12.20 -17.48
C ALA A 84 5.15 11.41 -18.05
N ARG A 85 6.35 11.99 -17.97
CA ARG A 85 7.59 11.30 -18.41
C ARG A 85 7.93 10.09 -17.53
N ASN A 86 7.67 10.14 -16.23
CA ASN A 86 7.85 8.99 -15.35
C ASN A 86 6.85 7.88 -15.71
N LYS A 87 5.61 8.22 -16.06
CA LYS A 87 4.62 7.27 -16.56
C LYS A 87 5.12 6.53 -17.81
N GLU A 88 5.61 7.28 -18.82
CA GLU A 88 6.18 6.69 -20.03
C GLU A 88 7.34 5.73 -19.72
N LYS A 89 8.24 6.13 -18.82
CA LYS A 89 9.36 5.27 -18.39
C LYS A 89 8.88 4.04 -17.63
N LEU A 90 7.87 4.17 -16.76
CA LEU A 90 7.29 3.06 -16.05
C LEU A 90 6.65 2.05 -17.02
N GLN A 91 5.90 2.54 -18.02
CA GLN A 91 5.34 1.70 -19.09
C GLN A 91 6.44 0.93 -19.80
N GLN A 92 7.51 1.61 -20.22
CA GLN A 92 8.64 0.99 -20.91
C GLN A 92 9.35 -0.06 -20.01
N LYS A 93 9.65 0.29 -18.77
CA LYS A 93 10.35 -0.59 -17.81
C LYS A 93 9.56 -1.86 -17.52
N LEU A 94 8.24 -1.76 -17.44
CA LEU A 94 7.35 -2.85 -17.10
C LEU A 94 6.76 -3.59 -18.33
N GLY A 95 7.13 -3.21 -19.55
CA GLY A 95 6.63 -3.82 -20.78
C GLY A 95 5.15 -3.53 -21.05
N LEU A 96 4.62 -2.45 -20.50
CA LEU A 96 3.27 -1.96 -20.80
C LEU A 96 3.24 -1.24 -22.13
N ALA A 97 2.08 -1.21 -22.79
CA ALA A 97 1.90 -0.45 -24.02
C ALA A 97 2.15 1.05 -23.76
N PRO A 98 2.86 1.76 -24.66
CA PRO A 98 3.17 3.18 -24.50
C PRO A 98 1.95 4.06 -24.81
N GLU A 99 0.98 4.08 -23.91
CA GLU A 99 -0.29 4.79 -24.06
C GLU A 99 -0.43 5.88 -22.98
N PRO A 100 0.00 7.12 -23.24
CA PRO A 100 0.03 8.19 -22.23
C PRO A 100 -1.37 8.56 -21.69
N GLY A 101 -2.42 8.39 -22.51
CA GLY A 101 -3.80 8.69 -22.13
C GLY A 101 -4.50 7.59 -21.34
N VAL A 102 -3.93 6.38 -21.26
CA VAL A 102 -4.49 5.25 -20.51
C VAL A 102 -3.99 5.29 -19.06
N PRO A 103 -4.86 5.30 -18.03
CA PRO A 103 -4.42 5.36 -16.64
C PRO A 103 -3.71 4.07 -16.22
N ILE A 104 -2.65 4.23 -15.42
CA ILE A 104 -1.99 3.13 -14.71
C ILE A 104 -2.56 3.05 -13.30
N ILE A 105 -3.13 1.90 -12.95
CA ILE A 105 -3.58 1.55 -11.60
C ILE A 105 -2.53 0.64 -10.98
N ALA A 106 -1.96 1.02 -9.85
CA ALA A 106 -1.06 0.17 -9.08
C ALA A 106 -1.77 -0.43 -7.86
N SER A 107 -1.41 -1.65 -7.47
CA SER A 107 -1.94 -2.30 -6.27
C SER A 107 -0.89 -3.18 -5.60
N HIS A 108 -0.95 -3.27 -4.26
CA HIS A 108 -0.08 -4.14 -3.45
C HIS A 108 -0.75 -4.65 -2.17
N LYS A 109 -2.01 -4.23 -1.90
CA LYS A 109 -2.80 -4.64 -0.73
C LYS A 109 -4.24 -4.96 -1.10
N GLY A 110 -4.91 -5.74 -0.27
CA GLY A 110 -6.29 -6.15 -0.51
C GLY A 110 -6.46 -7.00 -1.77
N LEU A 111 -5.43 -7.77 -2.12
CA LEU A 111 -5.38 -8.53 -3.38
C LEU A 111 -6.48 -9.59 -3.47
N ASP A 112 -7.00 -10.05 -2.34
CA ASP A 112 -8.16 -10.95 -2.30
C ASP A 112 -9.43 -10.31 -2.87
N LEU A 113 -9.65 -9.02 -2.65
CA LEU A 113 -10.75 -8.27 -3.25
C LEU A 113 -10.45 -7.92 -4.71
N VAL A 114 -9.21 -7.50 -4.99
CA VAL A 114 -8.79 -7.19 -6.37
C VAL A 114 -8.97 -8.40 -7.28
N CYS A 115 -8.55 -9.60 -6.86
CA CYS A 115 -8.70 -10.82 -7.66
C CYS A 115 -10.15 -11.11 -8.03
N ARG A 116 -11.11 -10.81 -7.14
CA ARG A 116 -12.54 -11.06 -7.39
C ARG A 116 -13.14 -10.18 -8.48
N VAL A 117 -12.61 -8.99 -8.67
CA VAL A 117 -13.12 -7.99 -9.61
C VAL A 117 -12.11 -7.63 -10.70
N PHE A 118 -11.02 -8.39 -10.80
CA PHE A 118 -9.88 -8.04 -11.65
C PHE A 118 -10.28 -7.89 -13.12
N ASP A 119 -11.05 -8.83 -13.66
CA ASP A 119 -11.46 -8.76 -15.06
C ASP A 119 -12.39 -7.56 -15.31
N GLN A 120 -13.25 -7.22 -14.35
CA GLN A 120 -14.08 -6.00 -14.42
C GLN A 120 -13.24 -4.71 -14.40
N ILE A 121 -12.14 -4.70 -13.64
CA ILE A 121 -11.18 -3.58 -13.69
C ILE A 121 -10.53 -3.52 -15.06
N MET A 122 -10.14 -4.66 -15.62
CA MET A 122 -9.48 -4.73 -16.92
C MET A 122 -10.43 -4.51 -18.10
N ASP A 123 -11.76 -4.59 -17.90
CA ASP A 123 -12.76 -4.13 -18.88
C ASP A 123 -12.77 -2.60 -19.02
N LEU A 124 -12.26 -1.88 -18.02
CA LEU A 124 -11.97 -0.46 -18.15
C LEU A 124 -10.72 -0.27 -19.02
N ASN A 125 -10.65 0.88 -19.70
CA ASN A 125 -9.46 1.20 -20.46
C ASN A 125 -8.33 1.67 -19.53
N CYS A 126 -7.62 0.72 -18.91
CA CYS A 126 -6.54 0.97 -17.96
C CYS A 126 -5.39 -0.03 -18.12
N GLN A 127 -4.25 0.33 -17.55
CA GLN A 127 -3.13 -0.57 -17.31
C GLN A 127 -3.05 -0.89 -15.82
N PHE A 128 -2.63 -2.10 -15.47
CA PHE A 128 -2.59 -2.54 -14.08
C PHE A 128 -1.19 -3.05 -13.68
N VAL A 129 -0.69 -2.59 -12.54
CA VAL A 129 0.63 -2.95 -12.01
C VAL A 129 0.48 -3.54 -10.62
N VAL A 130 1.03 -4.74 -10.42
CA VAL A 130 1.13 -5.38 -9.10
C VAL A 130 2.60 -5.44 -8.70
N LEU A 131 2.91 -4.87 -7.53
CA LEU A 131 4.23 -4.96 -6.90
C LEU A 131 4.08 -5.62 -5.54
N GLY A 132 4.72 -6.74 -5.32
CA GLY A 132 4.73 -7.40 -4.02
C GLY A 132 5.13 -8.86 -4.08
N SER A 133 5.29 -9.44 -2.90
CA SER A 133 5.40 -10.88 -2.68
C SER A 133 4.46 -11.27 -1.55
N GLY A 134 3.92 -12.48 -1.59
CA GLY A 134 2.99 -12.90 -0.56
C GLY A 134 2.45 -14.30 -0.78
N ASP A 135 1.14 -14.47 -0.62
CA ASP A 135 0.47 -15.75 -0.80
C ASP A 135 0.62 -16.24 -2.24
N TRP A 136 1.08 -17.47 -2.38
CA TRP A 136 1.31 -18.15 -3.65
C TRP A 136 0.07 -18.13 -4.57
N ASN A 137 -1.15 -18.21 -4.01
CA ASN A 137 -2.38 -18.20 -4.80
C ASN A 137 -2.57 -16.88 -5.54
N TYR A 138 -2.23 -15.74 -4.91
CA TYR A 138 -2.33 -14.43 -5.57
C TYR A 138 -1.24 -14.27 -6.62
N GLU A 139 -0.03 -14.74 -6.36
CA GLU A 139 1.06 -14.71 -7.33
C GLU A 139 0.68 -15.51 -8.59
N GLN A 140 0.16 -16.73 -8.42
CA GLN A 140 -0.29 -17.57 -9.54
C GLN A 140 -1.49 -16.96 -10.29
N PHE A 141 -2.45 -16.36 -9.57
CA PHE A 141 -3.56 -15.65 -10.20
C PHE A 141 -3.06 -14.56 -11.14
N PHE A 142 -2.23 -13.64 -10.64
CA PHE A 142 -1.74 -12.52 -11.43
C PHE A 142 -0.79 -12.97 -12.55
N GLU A 143 0.00 -14.00 -12.34
CA GLU A 143 0.85 -14.59 -13.38
C GLU A 143 0.00 -15.14 -14.55
N GLY A 144 -1.10 -15.84 -14.23
CA GLY A 144 -2.04 -16.30 -15.24
C GLY A 144 -2.71 -15.15 -16.02
N LYS A 145 -2.87 -13.99 -15.39
CA LYS A 145 -3.47 -12.80 -16.04
C LYS A 145 -2.52 -12.07 -17.00
N LEU A 146 -1.20 -12.21 -16.84
CA LEU A 146 -0.23 -11.58 -17.76
C LEU A 146 -0.45 -12.00 -19.22
N ALA A 147 -0.73 -13.28 -19.46
CA ALA A 147 -0.99 -13.80 -20.80
C ALA A 147 -2.34 -13.33 -21.39
N GLN A 148 -3.32 -13.01 -20.53
CA GLN A 148 -4.64 -12.54 -20.93
C GLN A 148 -4.65 -11.04 -21.29
N TYR A 149 -3.76 -10.25 -20.66
CA TYR A 149 -3.70 -8.80 -20.82
C TYR A 149 -2.30 -8.30 -21.24
N PRO A 150 -1.77 -8.75 -22.39
CA PRO A 150 -0.44 -8.37 -22.86
C PRO A 150 -0.36 -6.84 -23.07
N GLY A 151 0.71 -6.22 -22.57
CA GLY A 151 0.92 -4.77 -22.63
C GLY A 151 -0.02 -3.92 -21.76
N ARG A 152 -0.97 -4.56 -21.05
CA ARG A 152 -1.90 -3.87 -20.15
C ARG A 152 -1.70 -4.23 -18.68
N MET A 153 -0.94 -5.30 -18.42
CA MET A 153 -0.67 -5.75 -17.05
C MET A 153 0.81 -5.99 -16.86
N ALA A 154 1.31 -5.63 -15.66
CA ALA A 154 2.65 -5.97 -15.19
C ALA A 154 2.61 -6.51 -13.77
N LEU A 155 3.43 -7.52 -13.52
CA LEU A 155 3.62 -8.14 -12.21
C LEU A 155 5.10 -8.13 -11.86
N TYR A 156 5.46 -7.53 -10.71
CA TYR A 156 6.78 -7.66 -10.12
C TYR A 156 6.67 -8.43 -8.81
N ARG A 157 7.25 -9.64 -8.78
CA ARG A 157 7.31 -10.48 -7.58
C ARG A 157 8.51 -10.09 -6.72
N GLY A 158 8.26 -9.65 -5.52
CA GLY A 158 9.30 -9.27 -4.56
C GLY A 158 9.12 -7.87 -4.01
N TYR A 159 10.10 -7.44 -3.23
CA TYR A 159 10.18 -6.10 -2.69
C TYR A 159 11.24 -5.30 -3.46
N SER A 160 10.87 -4.14 -3.94
CA SER A 160 11.79 -3.16 -4.53
C SER A 160 11.35 -1.76 -4.15
N GLU A 161 12.13 -1.12 -3.30
CA GLU A 161 11.87 0.28 -2.91
C GLU A 161 12.01 1.23 -4.10
N GLU A 162 13.01 1.00 -4.96
CA GLU A 162 13.21 1.77 -6.17
C GLU A 162 11.99 1.72 -7.10
N LEU A 163 11.51 0.50 -7.40
CA LEU A 163 10.33 0.33 -8.25
C LEU A 163 9.06 0.90 -7.59
N ALA A 164 8.94 0.81 -6.26
CA ALA A 164 7.81 1.43 -5.56
C ALA A 164 7.79 2.96 -5.75
N MET A 165 8.95 3.63 -5.67
CA MET A 165 9.05 5.07 -5.91
C MET A 165 8.72 5.43 -7.37
N GLU A 166 9.21 4.65 -8.33
CA GLU A 166 8.86 4.83 -9.74
C GLU A 166 7.36 4.65 -10.00
N ILE A 167 6.71 3.68 -9.31
CA ILE A 167 5.26 3.47 -9.38
C ILE A 167 4.52 4.67 -8.80
N TYR A 168 4.88 5.17 -7.60
CA TYR A 168 4.28 6.39 -7.05
C TYR A 168 4.44 7.59 -7.98
N ALA A 169 5.59 7.71 -8.65
CA ALA A 169 5.85 8.82 -9.56
C ALA A 169 5.18 8.69 -10.93
N GLY A 170 4.94 7.47 -11.41
CA GLY A 170 4.44 7.21 -12.77
C GLY A 170 2.99 6.74 -12.85
N ALA A 171 2.44 6.11 -11.81
CA ALA A 171 1.05 5.66 -11.80
C ALA A 171 0.07 6.84 -11.65
N ASP A 172 -1.15 6.65 -12.11
CA ASP A 172 -2.25 7.60 -11.94
C ASP A 172 -3.05 7.31 -10.68
N MET A 173 -3.22 6.04 -10.33
CA MET A 173 -4.03 5.58 -9.20
C MET A 173 -3.30 4.50 -8.39
N LEU A 174 -3.59 4.47 -7.07
CA LEU A 174 -3.15 3.41 -6.16
C LEU A 174 -4.38 2.73 -5.55
N LEU A 175 -4.67 1.53 -5.98
CA LEU A 175 -5.80 0.74 -5.47
C LEU A 175 -5.38 -0.03 -4.22
N MET A 176 -5.97 0.31 -3.08
CA MET A 176 -5.65 -0.27 -1.76
C MET A 176 -6.92 -0.70 -1.00
N PRO A 177 -7.65 -1.75 -1.42
CA PRO A 177 -8.85 -2.21 -0.72
C PRO A 177 -8.48 -3.07 0.49
N SER A 178 -7.69 -2.51 1.40
CA SER A 178 -7.19 -3.22 2.58
C SER A 178 -8.32 -3.55 3.56
N LYS A 179 -8.35 -4.76 4.09
CA LYS A 179 -9.26 -5.16 5.18
C LYS A 179 -8.96 -4.43 6.48
N SER A 180 -7.70 -4.14 6.71
CA SER A 180 -7.21 -3.37 7.85
C SER A 180 -6.07 -2.48 7.36
N GLU A 181 -6.19 -1.20 7.61
CA GLU A 181 -5.15 -0.21 7.25
C GLU A 181 -4.92 0.70 8.46
N PRO A 182 -4.03 0.32 9.36
CA PRO A 182 -3.80 1.03 10.61
C PRO A 182 -3.43 2.50 10.46
N CYS A 183 -2.67 2.84 9.40
CA CYS A 183 -2.18 4.20 9.17
C CYS A 183 -2.33 4.69 7.73
N GLY A 184 -2.04 3.84 6.74
CA GLY A 184 -2.11 4.21 5.33
C GLY A 184 -0.90 5.02 4.81
N LEU A 185 0.32 4.66 5.20
CA LEU A 185 1.53 5.34 4.71
C LEU A 185 1.61 5.37 3.19
N SER A 186 1.31 4.25 2.52
CA SER A 186 1.35 4.14 1.05
C SER A 186 0.42 5.14 0.36
N GLN A 187 -0.79 5.37 0.89
CA GLN A 187 -1.72 6.35 0.32
C GLN A 187 -1.22 7.79 0.54
N MET A 188 -0.58 8.09 1.67
CA MET A 188 0.00 9.41 1.91
C MET A 188 1.17 9.69 0.96
N ILE A 189 2.03 8.69 0.74
CA ILE A 189 3.13 8.77 -0.24
C ILE A 189 2.55 8.92 -1.65
N ALA A 190 1.58 8.10 -2.04
CA ALA A 190 0.92 8.20 -3.35
C ALA A 190 0.38 9.62 -3.60
N MET A 191 -0.38 10.18 -2.66
CA MET A 191 -0.89 11.55 -2.75
C MET A 191 0.23 12.59 -2.89
N ARG A 192 1.35 12.42 -2.16
CA ARG A 192 2.52 13.31 -2.25
C ARG A 192 3.12 13.31 -3.65
N TYR A 193 3.07 12.17 -4.36
CA TYR A 193 3.52 12.02 -5.74
C TYR A 193 2.41 12.29 -6.77
N GLY A 194 1.24 12.78 -6.36
CA GLY A 194 0.12 13.07 -7.25
C GLY A 194 -0.53 11.81 -7.85
N THR A 195 -0.40 10.68 -7.19
CA THR A 195 -1.10 9.42 -7.50
C THR A 195 -2.31 9.32 -6.60
N VAL A 196 -3.49 9.13 -7.17
CA VAL A 196 -4.77 9.13 -6.44
C VAL A 196 -4.97 7.78 -5.76
N PRO A 197 -5.07 7.69 -4.42
CA PRO A 197 -5.33 6.43 -3.72
C PRO A 197 -6.82 6.07 -3.74
#